data_c1028f9d238c968947b734576f3123f1
#
_entry.id   c1028f9d238c968947b734576f3123f1
#
_cell.length_a   1.000
_cell.length_b   1.000
_cell.length_c   1.000
_cell.angle_alpha   90.00
_cell.angle_beta   90.00
_cell.angle_gamma   90.00
#
_symmetry.space_group_name_H-M   'P 1'
#
loop_
_entity.id
_entity.type
_entity.pdbx_description
1 polymer ?
#
loop_
_entity_poly.entity_id
_entity_poly.type
_entity_poly.pdbx_seq_one_letter_code
_entity_poly.pdbx_strand_id
1 'polypeptide(L)'
;MVDVFDALADPIRRDLLLRLAGGACRVADLAAVHPVSRPAISRHLRILSDAGLVRATDHGRERHYALDAEPLAEVGQLVDGLIARRPPVSDRHLDALATEVRRAVRDRRRSADPTAYVRTTQKEQPA
;
A
#
# COMPACT_ATOMS: atom_id res chain seq x y z
N MET A 1 15.15 -13.82 1.71
CA MET A 1 14.21 -12.96 2.46
C MET A 1 13.96 -11.69 1.68
N VAL A 2 12.72 -11.31 1.48
CA VAL A 2 12.35 -10.10 0.75
C VAL A 2 12.28 -8.93 1.71
N ASP A 3 12.91 -7.81 1.34
CA ASP A 3 12.83 -6.57 2.08
C ASP A 3 11.45 -5.93 1.90
N VAL A 4 10.94 -5.26 2.94
CA VAL A 4 9.65 -4.57 2.89
C VAL A 4 9.63 -3.51 1.78
N PHE A 5 10.73 -2.81 1.56
CA PHE A 5 10.81 -1.79 0.51
C PHE A 5 10.74 -2.40 -0.89
N ASP A 6 11.39 -3.54 -1.09
CA ASP A 6 11.31 -4.29 -2.36
C ASP A 6 9.87 -4.75 -2.62
N ALA A 7 9.21 -5.26 -1.59
CA ALA A 7 7.81 -5.69 -1.71
C ALA A 7 6.88 -4.54 -2.08
N LEU A 8 7.15 -3.33 -1.59
CA LEU A 8 6.34 -2.14 -1.87
C LEU A 8 6.68 -1.48 -3.21
N ALA A 9 7.73 -1.91 -3.90
CA ALA A 9 8.18 -1.28 -5.13
C ALA A 9 7.25 -1.49 -6.33
N ASP A 10 6.37 -2.48 -6.28
CA ASP A 10 5.47 -2.81 -7.38
C ASP A 10 4.06 -2.25 -7.13
N PRO A 11 3.44 -1.57 -8.13
CA PRO A 11 2.11 -0.97 -7.95
C PRO A 11 1.01 -2.00 -7.71
N ILE A 12 1.09 -3.20 -8.29
CA ILE A 12 0.09 -4.25 -8.08
C ILE A 12 0.16 -4.73 -6.63
N ARG A 13 1.37 -4.91 -6.09
CA ARG A 13 1.54 -5.31 -4.70
C ARG A 13 1.01 -4.26 -3.73
N ARG A 14 1.22 -2.96 -4.03
CA ARG A 14 0.64 -1.89 -3.22
C ARG A 14 -0.88 -1.92 -3.24
N ASP A 15 -1.48 -2.16 -4.41
CA ASP A 15 -2.93 -2.26 -4.53
C ASP A 15 -3.48 -3.47 -3.77
N LEU A 16 -2.80 -4.61 -3.83
CA LEU A 16 -3.18 -5.79 -3.06
C LEU A 16 -3.20 -5.50 -1.55
N LEU A 17 -2.20 -4.79 -1.04
CA LEU A 17 -2.15 -4.39 0.36
C LEU A 17 -3.31 -3.47 0.73
N LEU A 18 -3.64 -2.51 -0.13
CA LEU A 18 -4.77 -1.62 0.09
C LEU A 18 -6.09 -2.39 0.18
N ARG A 19 -6.28 -3.38 -0.67
CA ARG A 19 -7.48 -4.23 -0.62
C ARG A 19 -7.52 -5.06 0.65
N LEU A 20 -6.39 -5.63 1.04
CA LEU A 20 -6.29 -6.42 2.27
C LEU A 20 -6.44 -5.59 3.54
N ALA A 21 -6.16 -4.28 3.46
CA ALA A 21 -6.40 -3.37 4.58
C ALA A 21 -7.89 -3.28 4.95
N GLY A 22 -8.78 -3.58 4.00
CA GLY A 22 -10.22 -3.63 4.23
C GLY A 22 -10.71 -4.95 4.84
N GLY A 23 -9.85 -5.96 4.92
CA GLY A 23 -10.19 -7.29 5.46
C GLY A 23 -9.52 -8.41 4.67
N ALA A 24 -9.50 -9.59 5.26
CA ALA A 24 -8.93 -10.78 4.60
C ALA A 24 -9.67 -11.12 3.30
N CYS A 25 -8.93 -11.54 2.29
CA CYS A 25 -9.48 -11.88 0.97
C CYS A 25 -8.92 -13.22 0.48
N ARG A 26 -9.70 -13.90 -0.35
CA ARG A 26 -9.24 -15.09 -1.06
C ARG A 26 -8.43 -14.69 -2.29
N VAL A 27 -7.49 -15.56 -2.69
CA VAL A 27 -6.72 -15.35 -3.92
C VAL A 27 -7.64 -15.17 -5.14
N ALA A 28 -8.68 -15.98 -5.22
CA ALA A 28 -9.63 -15.92 -6.34
C ALA A 28 -10.30 -14.54 -6.44
N ASP A 29 -10.67 -13.94 -5.31
CA ASP A 29 -11.31 -12.62 -5.29
C ASP A 29 -10.32 -11.52 -5.69
N LEU A 30 -9.08 -11.61 -5.22
CA LEU A 30 -8.03 -10.66 -5.60
C LEU A 30 -7.70 -10.75 -7.08
N ALA A 31 -7.62 -11.97 -7.62
CA ALA A 31 -7.35 -12.18 -9.04
C ALA A 31 -8.48 -11.67 -9.95
N ALA A 32 -9.72 -11.74 -9.48
CA ALA A 32 -10.89 -11.33 -10.26
C ALA A 32 -10.91 -9.82 -10.54
N VAL A 33 -10.27 -9.00 -9.70
CA VAL A 33 -10.30 -7.54 -9.79
C VAL A 33 -9.02 -6.94 -10.38
N HIS A 34 -8.06 -7.79 -10.77
CA HIS A 34 -6.79 -7.34 -11.37
C HIS A 34 -6.69 -7.76 -12.83
N PRO A 35 -6.05 -6.93 -13.67
CA PRO A 35 -5.87 -7.26 -15.09
C PRO A 35 -4.79 -8.30 -15.36
N VAL A 36 -4.11 -8.80 -14.31
CA VAL A 36 -3.08 -9.81 -14.42
C VAL A 36 -3.62 -11.19 -14.08
N SER A 37 -2.91 -12.24 -14.52
CA SER A 37 -3.34 -13.61 -14.30
C SER A 37 -3.33 -14.02 -12.82
N ARG A 38 -4.11 -15.03 -12.48
CA ARG A 38 -4.14 -15.59 -11.12
C ARG A 38 -2.74 -16.09 -10.67
N PRO A 39 -1.95 -16.78 -11.51
CA PRO A 39 -0.58 -17.12 -11.13
C PRO A 39 0.30 -15.91 -10.83
N ALA A 40 0.11 -14.80 -11.55
CA ALA A 40 0.84 -13.56 -11.27
C ALA A 40 0.44 -12.97 -9.92
N ILE A 41 -0.85 -12.96 -9.59
CA ILE A 41 -1.34 -12.51 -8.28
C ILE A 41 -0.76 -13.39 -7.18
N SER A 42 -0.76 -14.70 -7.36
CA SER A 42 -0.18 -15.63 -6.37
C SER A 42 1.30 -15.36 -6.15
N ARG A 43 2.03 -15.02 -7.20
CA ARG A 43 3.46 -14.67 -7.10
C ARG A 43 3.66 -13.37 -6.31
N HIS A 44 2.84 -12.35 -6.58
CA HIS A 44 2.89 -11.10 -5.83
C HIS A 44 2.57 -11.32 -4.35
N LEU A 45 1.57 -12.14 -4.05
CA LEU A 45 1.21 -12.48 -2.66
C LEU A 45 2.34 -13.24 -1.95
N ARG A 46 3.06 -14.11 -2.67
CA ARG A 46 4.22 -14.81 -2.11
C ARG A 46 5.32 -13.80 -1.73
N ILE A 47 5.60 -12.83 -2.59
CA ILE A 47 6.59 -11.79 -2.30
C ILE A 47 6.18 -10.99 -1.07
N LEU A 48 4.92 -10.59 -0.99
CA LEU A 48 4.38 -9.89 0.18
C LEU A 48 4.47 -10.74 1.45
N SER A 49 4.20 -12.03 1.34
CA SER A 49 4.32 -12.96 2.46
C SER A 49 5.76 -13.11 2.94
N ASP A 50 6.70 -13.21 2.00
CA ASP A 50 8.12 -13.30 2.32
C ASP A 50 8.64 -12.04 3.03
N ALA A 51 8.04 -10.89 2.75
CA ALA A 51 8.34 -9.63 3.43
C ALA A 51 7.60 -9.49 4.77
N GLY A 52 6.73 -10.41 5.11
CA GLY A 52 5.96 -10.37 6.36
C GLY A 52 4.76 -9.44 6.32
N LEU A 53 4.38 -8.94 5.14
CA LEU A 53 3.29 -7.96 4.98
C LEU A 53 1.91 -8.60 4.91
N VAL A 54 1.84 -9.89 4.58
CA VAL A 54 0.59 -10.64 4.55
C VAL A 54 0.80 -12.01 5.21
N ARG A 55 -0.29 -12.55 5.74
CA ARG A 55 -0.34 -13.90 6.31
C ARG A 55 -1.36 -14.72 5.56
N ALA A 56 -0.95 -15.91 5.15
CA ALA A 56 -1.83 -16.87 4.49
C ALA A 56 -2.43 -17.81 5.52
N THR A 57 -3.73 -18.07 5.38
CA THR A 57 -4.44 -19.06 6.20
C THR A 57 -5.27 -19.94 5.28
N ASP A 58 -5.16 -21.27 5.45
CA ASP A 58 -5.94 -22.20 4.66
C ASP A 58 -7.29 -22.46 5.33
N HIS A 59 -8.36 -22.32 4.56
CA HIS A 59 -9.74 -22.63 4.97
C HIS A 59 -10.27 -23.68 4.00
N GLY A 60 -10.07 -24.97 4.31
CA GLY A 60 -10.41 -26.05 3.41
C GLY A 60 -9.54 -26.00 2.15
N ARG A 61 -10.17 -25.82 0.99
CA ARG A 61 -9.47 -25.70 -0.31
C ARG A 61 -9.13 -24.27 -0.68
N GLU A 62 -9.56 -23.29 0.13
CA GLU A 62 -9.35 -21.87 -0.13
C GLU A 62 -8.21 -21.34 0.69
N ARG A 63 -7.37 -20.51 0.06
CA ARG A 63 -6.32 -19.78 0.76
C ARG A 63 -6.73 -18.33 0.92
N HIS A 64 -6.76 -17.87 2.16
CA HIS A 64 -7.08 -16.51 2.53
C HIS A 64 -5.82 -15.77 2.92
N TYR A 65 -5.72 -14.51 2.53
CA TYR A 65 -4.63 -13.62 2.90
C TYR A 65 -5.16 -12.47 3.74
N ALA A 66 -4.40 -12.12 4.75
CA ALA A 66 -4.70 -10.98 5.63
C ALA A 66 -3.47 -10.08 5.72
N LEU A 67 -3.70 -8.76 5.84
CA LEU A 67 -2.64 -7.80 6.02
C LEU A 67 -1.99 -7.94 7.40
N ASP A 68 -0.66 -7.92 7.42
CA ASP A 68 0.13 -7.71 8.63
C ASP A 68 0.87 -6.40 8.46
N ALA A 69 0.42 -5.37 9.18
CA ALA A 69 0.97 -4.02 9.03
C ALA A 69 2.26 -3.79 9.84
N GLU A 70 2.70 -4.77 10.64
CA GLU A 70 3.87 -4.60 11.50
C GLU A 70 5.13 -4.18 10.74
N PRO A 71 5.50 -4.82 9.61
CA PRO A 71 6.69 -4.39 8.87
C PRO A 71 6.59 -2.97 8.30
N LEU A 72 5.38 -2.42 8.17
CA LEU A 72 5.20 -1.05 7.67
C LEU A 72 5.68 0.01 8.67
N ALA A 73 5.88 -0.35 9.93
CA ALA A 73 6.44 0.57 10.92
C ALA A 73 7.83 1.07 10.51
N GLU A 74 8.65 0.19 9.94
CA GLU A 74 9.99 0.53 9.42
C GLU A 74 9.90 1.57 8.29
N VAL A 75 8.94 1.39 7.40
CA VAL A 75 8.70 2.33 6.29
C VAL A 75 8.26 3.70 6.84
N GLY A 76 7.33 3.69 7.78
CA GLY A 76 6.85 4.92 8.43
C GLY A 76 7.97 5.66 9.14
N GLN A 77 8.82 4.94 9.85
CA GLN A 77 9.98 5.53 10.53
C GLN A 77 10.96 6.19 9.55
N LEU A 78 11.22 5.54 8.42
CA LEU A 78 12.08 6.12 7.39
C LEU A 78 11.48 7.40 6.83
N VAL A 79 10.20 7.37 6.45
CA VAL A 79 9.51 8.54 5.88
C VAL A 79 9.51 9.69 6.88
N ASP A 80 9.13 9.42 8.13
CA ASP A 80 9.08 10.43 9.19
C ASP A 80 10.49 10.99 9.48
N GLY A 81 11.50 10.14 9.49
CA GLY A 81 12.89 10.55 9.70
C GLY A 81 13.41 11.45 8.59
N LEU A 82 13.06 11.16 7.34
CA LEU A 82 13.47 11.97 6.20
C LEU A 82 12.77 13.34 6.22
N ILE A 83 11.51 13.38 6.58
CA ILE A 83 10.76 14.63 6.69
C ILE A 83 11.33 15.51 7.81
N ALA A 84 11.63 14.91 8.98
CA ALA A 84 12.15 15.64 10.13
C ALA A 84 13.57 16.18 9.93
N ARG A 85 14.39 15.49 9.11
CA ARG A 85 15.80 15.84 8.89
C ARG A 85 16.04 16.74 7.70
N ARG A 86 15.00 17.13 6.97
CA ARG A 86 15.23 18.06 5.87
C ARG A 86 15.79 19.37 6.44
N PRO A 87 16.72 20.07 5.70
CA PRO A 87 17.35 21.27 6.21
C PRO A 87 16.33 22.35 6.57
N PRO A 88 16.58 23.14 7.65
CA PRO A 88 15.72 24.28 7.94
C PRO A 88 15.80 25.28 6.78
N VAL A 89 14.64 25.70 6.34
CA VAL A 89 14.49 26.61 5.21
C VAL A 89 14.27 28.00 5.76
N SER A 90 15.30 28.87 5.63
CA SER A 90 15.28 30.20 6.23
C SER A 90 14.88 31.31 5.27
N ASP A 91 14.84 31.07 3.96
CA ASP A 91 14.49 32.06 2.95
C ASP A 91 13.03 32.00 2.57
N ARG A 92 12.42 33.16 2.27
CA ARG A 92 11.01 33.23 1.86
C ARG A 92 10.67 32.34 0.68
N HIS A 93 11.61 32.23 -0.26
CA HIS A 93 11.44 31.38 -1.44
C HIS A 93 11.34 29.90 -1.05
N LEU A 94 12.16 29.48 -0.08
CA LEU A 94 12.19 28.12 0.41
C LEU A 94 10.96 27.81 1.29
N ASP A 95 10.43 28.81 2.00
CA ASP A 95 9.18 28.66 2.76
C ASP A 95 7.99 28.34 1.83
N ALA A 96 7.94 28.97 0.65
CA ALA A 96 6.93 28.68 -0.35
C ALA A 96 7.03 27.22 -0.84
N LEU A 97 8.25 26.72 -1.11
CA LEU A 97 8.49 25.33 -1.49
C LEU A 97 8.10 24.36 -0.38
N ALA A 98 8.42 24.69 0.87
CA ALA A 98 8.04 23.88 2.02
C ALA A 98 6.53 23.76 2.14
N THR A 99 5.79 24.84 1.87
CA THR A 99 4.33 24.84 1.87
C THR A 99 3.78 23.92 0.78
N GLU A 100 4.35 23.96 -0.42
CA GLU A 100 3.95 23.09 -1.52
C GLU A 100 4.22 21.61 -1.22
N VAL A 101 5.38 21.30 -0.65
CA VAL A 101 5.72 19.92 -0.25
C VAL A 101 4.74 19.40 0.80
N ARG A 102 4.42 20.22 1.81
CA ARG A 102 3.42 19.81 2.82
C ARG A 102 2.06 19.56 2.20
N ARG A 103 1.66 20.38 1.25
CA ARG A 103 0.40 20.21 0.51
C ARG A 103 0.42 18.89 -0.28
N ALA A 104 1.50 18.59 -0.99
CA ALA A 104 1.67 17.37 -1.75
C ALA A 104 1.62 16.13 -0.85
N VAL A 105 2.27 16.17 0.32
CA VAL A 105 2.22 15.08 1.30
C VAL A 105 0.81 14.90 1.84
N ARG A 106 0.11 15.99 2.13
CA ARG A 106 -1.28 15.96 2.60
C ARG A 106 -2.19 15.35 1.55
N ASP A 107 -2.03 15.71 0.30
CA ASP A 107 -2.81 15.19 -0.82
C ASP A 107 -2.54 13.70 -1.03
N ARG A 108 -1.28 13.26 -0.90
CA ARG A 108 -0.91 11.84 -0.96
C ARG A 108 -1.56 11.04 0.17
N ARG A 109 -1.58 11.57 1.39
CA ARG A 109 -2.24 10.92 2.52
C ARG A 109 -3.74 10.79 2.28
N ARG A 110 -4.35 11.81 1.69
CA ARG A 110 -5.76 11.79 1.33
C ARG A 110 -6.04 10.75 0.24
N SER A 111 -5.18 10.65 -0.75
CA SER A 111 -5.28 9.64 -1.82
C SER A 111 -5.06 8.23 -1.31
N ALA A 112 -4.28 8.05 -0.24
CA ALA A 112 -4.01 6.77 0.39
C ALA A 112 -5.08 6.37 1.41
N ASP A 113 -6.08 7.21 1.67
CA ASP A 113 -7.18 6.89 2.58
C ASP A 113 -7.98 5.72 2.00
N PRO A 114 -8.09 4.59 2.71
CA PRO A 114 -8.85 3.44 2.23
C PRO A 114 -10.31 3.78 1.90
N THR A 115 -10.91 4.69 2.64
CA THR A 115 -12.28 5.14 2.41
C THR A 115 -12.42 5.87 1.08
N ALA A 116 -11.46 6.74 0.76
CA ALA A 116 -11.45 7.46 -0.51
C ALA A 116 -11.25 6.49 -1.69
N TYR A 117 -10.38 5.50 -1.52
CA TYR A 117 -10.12 4.46 -2.52
C TYR A 117 -11.38 3.64 -2.81
N VAL A 118 -12.08 3.21 -1.77
CA VAL A 118 -13.32 2.44 -1.90
C VAL A 118 -14.40 3.26 -2.61
N ARG A 119 -14.53 4.54 -2.30
CA ARG A 119 -15.50 5.41 -2.98
C ARG A 119 -15.19 5.54 -4.46
N THR A 120 -13.93 5.69 -4.82
CA THR A 120 -13.51 5.81 -6.21
C THR A 120 -13.86 4.53 -6.97
N THR A 121 -13.58 3.38 -6.38
CA THR A 121 -13.90 2.09 -6.97
C THR A 121 -15.41 1.91 -7.18
N GLN A 122 -16.21 2.33 -6.20
CA GLN A 122 -17.67 2.24 -6.30
C GLN A 122 -18.24 3.15 -7.40
N LYS A 123 -17.65 4.33 -7.59
CA LYS A 123 -18.10 5.25 -8.65
C LYS A 123 -17.77 4.75 -10.05
N GLU A 124 -16.75 3.95 -10.21
CA GLU A 124 -16.34 3.42 -11.51
C GLU A 124 -17.13 2.19 -11.92
N GLN A 125 -17.92 1.60 -11.01
CA GLN A 125 -18.78 0.48 -11.35
C GLN A 125 -20.10 1.02 -11.90
N PRO A 126 -20.41 0.79 -13.19
CA PRO A 126 -21.71 1.15 -13.73
C PRO A 126 -22.78 0.31 -13.03
N ALA A 127 -23.84 0.94 -12.67
CA ALA A 127 -24.98 0.30 -12.03
C ALA A 127 -25.61 -0.76 -12.95
#